data_cf2cd0929d176bc34e10f400bc86c65d
#
_entry.id   cf2cd0929d176bc34e10f400bc86c65d
#
_cell.length_a   1.000
_cell.length_b   1.000
_cell.length_c   1.000
_cell.angle_alpha   90.00
_cell.angle_beta   90.00
_cell.angle_gamma   90.00
#
_symmetry.space_group_name_H-M   'P 1'
#
loop_
_entity.id
_entity.type
_entity.pdbx_description
1 polymer ?
#
loop_
_entity_poly.entity_id
_entity_poly.type
_entity_poly.pdbx_seq_one_letter_code
_entity_poly.pdbx_strand_id
1 'polypeptide(L)'
;MLDARLLTRGLPALALGLVMSAGAIAKDTGYIFVSNEKTNNIAVIDPKQDYKIIQWVPTSHRPRDMKFGDDRRLLYVACGDDDVIDVIDVATLKVADHIPTGPSPEMFQLSRDEKALYVSNEEGSSVQEISIADKLIVREFATGAEPEGLAISADGKTLYVTSEVTDMVHVVDAEAGVVTDNIVVGTRPRRLLLLTDGKELWVSNELSGEVSVIDRAANRVSTTIDFLPPGFRQVDVTPVGMTMTRDGKSGVVALGRANHVAFVDTATRKVEDYVLVGSRAWGVALSRDEKTLYVANGLSDDLSIVDMETRKAIRAVPVGRVPHSVLVDD
;
A
#
# COMPACT_ATOMS: atom_id res chain seq x y z
N MET A 1 -71.41 55.56 -8.71
CA MET A 1 -71.11 54.41 -7.88
C MET A 1 -70.50 53.35 -8.79
N LEU A 2 -69.20 53.23 -8.84
CA LEU A 2 -68.49 52.30 -9.71
C LEU A 2 -67.79 51.28 -8.79
N ASP A 3 -68.13 50.03 -9.00
CA ASP A 3 -67.61 48.87 -8.29
C ASP A 3 -66.31 48.42 -8.99
N ALA A 4 -65.19 48.47 -8.33
CA ALA A 4 -63.92 48.04 -8.81
C ALA A 4 -63.52 46.70 -8.14
N ARG A 5 -63.70 45.58 -8.90
CA ARG A 5 -63.19 44.27 -8.49
C ARG A 5 -61.72 44.09 -8.95
N LEU A 6 -60.79 44.07 -8.03
CA LEU A 6 -59.39 43.64 -8.26
C LEU A 6 -59.33 42.14 -8.39
N LEU A 7 -58.88 41.71 -9.56
CA LEU A 7 -58.45 40.32 -9.84
C LEU A 7 -56.98 40.15 -9.46
N THR A 8 -56.69 39.49 -8.36
CA THR A 8 -55.35 39.01 -8.03
C THR A 8 -55.02 37.73 -8.75
N ARG A 9 -54.16 37.78 -9.76
CA ARG A 9 -53.61 36.59 -10.40
C ARG A 9 -52.41 36.08 -9.57
N GLY A 10 -52.58 34.94 -8.91
CA GLY A 10 -51.48 34.25 -8.26
C GLY A 10 -50.58 33.61 -9.35
N LEU A 11 -49.27 33.90 -9.27
CA LEU A 11 -48.22 33.17 -10.00
C LEU A 11 -47.93 31.85 -9.30
N PRO A 12 -47.80 30.73 -10.03
CA PRO A 12 -47.36 29.49 -9.42
C PRO A 12 -45.86 29.60 -9.14
N ALA A 13 -45.47 29.39 -7.89
CA ALA A 13 -44.09 29.20 -7.48
C ALA A 13 -43.55 27.88 -8.06
N LEU A 14 -42.62 27.98 -8.99
CA LEU A 14 -41.85 26.82 -9.50
C LEU A 14 -40.87 26.41 -8.40
N ALA A 15 -41.17 25.36 -7.66
CA ALA A 15 -40.23 24.72 -6.76
C ALA A 15 -39.18 23.96 -7.60
N LEU A 16 -38.00 24.55 -7.74
CA LEU A 16 -36.83 23.89 -8.30
C LEU A 16 -36.34 22.86 -7.28
N GLY A 17 -36.77 21.61 -7.44
CA GLY A 17 -36.26 20.52 -6.65
C GLY A 17 -34.77 20.30 -6.97
N LEU A 18 -33.90 20.64 -6.04
CA LEU A 18 -32.49 20.26 -6.06
C LEU A 18 -32.46 18.74 -5.89
N VAL A 19 -32.37 18.01 -6.99
CA VAL A 19 -32.02 16.58 -6.94
C VAL A 19 -30.54 16.52 -6.56
N MET A 20 -30.25 16.42 -5.28
CA MET A 20 -28.96 15.92 -4.83
C MET A 20 -28.85 14.48 -5.32
N SER A 21 -28.10 14.25 -6.41
CA SER A 21 -27.62 12.92 -6.72
C SER A 21 -26.75 12.52 -5.54
N ALA A 22 -27.24 11.61 -4.69
CA ALA A 22 -26.40 10.86 -3.78
C ALA A 22 -25.39 10.17 -4.70
N GLY A 23 -24.16 10.69 -4.77
CA GLY A 23 -23.06 10.02 -5.44
C GLY A 23 -23.01 8.61 -4.86
N ALA A 24 -23.07 7.62 -5.71
CA ALA A 24 -22.89 6.23 -5.31
C ALA A 24 -21.55 6.18 -4.57
N ILE A 25 -21.58 5.79 -3.29
CA ILE A 25 -20.37 5.54 -2.52
C ILE A 25 -19.72 4.34 -3.18
N ALA A 26 -18.63 4.55 -3.93
CA ALA A 26 -17.84 3.46 -4.49
C ALA A 26 -17.09 2.83 -3.31
N LYS A 27 -17.60 1.71 -2.85
CA LYS A 27 -17.00 0.84 -1.85
C LYS A 27 -17.26 -0.58 -2.28
N ASP A 28 -16.29 -1.46 -2.04
CA ASP A 28 -16.40 -2.87 -2.42
C ASP A 28 -16.65 -3.04 -3.95
N THR A 29 -15.97 -2.23 -4.77
CA THR A 29 -16.09 -2.32 -6.25
C THR A 29 -15.47 -3.60 -6.80
N GLY A 30 -14.50 -4.16 -6.07
CA GLY A 30 -13.64 -5.25 -6.49
C GLY A 30 -12.57 -4.79 -7.50
N TYR A 31 -12.38 -3.50 -7.69
CA TYR A 31 -11.36 -2.98 -8.59
C TYR A 31 -9.95 -3.18 -8.02
N ILE A 32 -9.03 -3.43 -8.92
CA ILE A 32 -7.61 -3.55 -8.63
C ILE A 32 -6.94 -2.25 -9.04
N PHE A 33 -6.18 -1.65 -8.13
CA PHE A 33 -5.41 -0.42 -8.34
C PHE A 33 -3.94 -0.78 -8.38
N VAL A 34 -3.24 -0.36 -9.44
CA VAL A 34 -1.80 -0.59 -9.61
C VAL A 34 -1.09 0.73 -9.85
N SER A 35 -0.17 1.11 -8.96
CA SER A 35 0.66 2.30 -9.15
C SER A 35 1.80 2.01 -10.12
N ASN A 36 2.05 2.93 -11.06
CA ASN A 36 3.05 2.79 -12.12
C ASN A 36 4.03 3.95 -12.07
N GLU A 37 5.22 3.71 -11.51
CA GLU A 37 6.21 4.76 -11.19
C GLU A 37 6.62 5.61 -12.40
N LYS A 38 6.83 5.00 -13.56
CA LYS A 38 7.40 5.69 -14.72
C LYS A 38 6.37 6.18 -15.73
N THR A 39 5.11 5.81 -15.58
CA THR A 39 4.01 6.40 -16.35
C THR A 39 3.15 7.36 -15.54
N ASN A 40 3.47 7.56 -14.25
CA ASN A 40 2.84 8.53 -13.37
C ASN A 40 1.32 8.41 -13.38
N ASN A 41 0.83 7.21 -13.14
CA ASN A 41 -0.60 6.93 -13.09
C ASN A 41 -0.92 5.69 -12.26
N ILE A 42 -2.18 5.55 -11.93
CA ILE A 42 -2.77 4.32 -11.38
C ILE A 42 -3.58 3.66 -12.48
N ALA A 43 -3.29 2.39 -12.75
CA ALA A 43 -4.17 1.54 -13.57
C ALA A 43 -5.29 1.01 -12.68
N VAL A 44 -6.55 1.25 -13.08
CA VAL A 44 -7.74 0.69 -12.42
C VAL A 44 -8.28 -0.44 -13.29
N ILE A 45 -8.30 -1.64 -12.72
CA ILE A 45 -8.60 -2.89 -13.44
C ILE A 45 -9.87 -3.49 -12.87
N ASP A 46 -10.80 -3.89 -13.74
CA ASP A 46 -12.02 -4.58 -13.35
C ASP A 46 -11.89 -6.10 -13.60
N PRO A 47 -11.75 -6.93 -12.56
CA PRO A 47 -11.67 -8.37 -12.71
C PRO A 47 -12.95 -9.00 -13.28
N LYS A 48 -14.10 -8.35 -13.09
CA LYS A 48 -15.40 -8.81 -13.63
C LYS A 48 -15.52 -8.59 -15.14
N GLN A 49 -14.67 -7.72 -15.71
CA GLN A 49 -14.56 -7.47 -17.15
C GLN A 49 -13.28 -8.11 -17.73
N ASP A 50 -12.97 -9.32 -17.33
CA ASP A 50 -11.82 -10.06 -17.83
C ASP A 50 -10.48 -9.30 -17.61
N TYR A 51 -10.35 -8.66 -16.43
CA TYR A 51 -9.18 -7.86 -16.04
C TYR A 51 -8.91 -6.69 -16.99
N LYS A 52 -9.94 -6.09 -17.55
CA LYS A 52 -9.81 -4.90 -18.39
C LYS A 52 -9.40 -3.69 -17.54
N ILE A 53 -8.45 -2.93 -18.03
CA ILE A 53 -8.18 -1.59 -17.50
C ILE A 53 -9.35 -0.69 -17.89
N ILE A 54 -10.10 -0.22 -16.89
CA ILE A 54 -11.27 0.63 -17.08
C ILE A 54 -10.93 2.11 -16.99
N GLN A 55 -9.83 2.44 -16.32
CA GLN A 55 -9.39 3.82 -16.14
C GLN A 55 -7.88 3.88 -15.92
N TRP A 56 -7.27 4.94 -16.45
CA TRP A 56 -5.95 5.42 -16.08
C TRP A 56 -6.12 6.71 -15.29
N VAL A 57 -5.72 6.72 -14.03
CA VAL A 57 -5.79 7.90 -13.17
C VAL A 57 -4.42 8.56 -13.18
N PRO A 58 -4.24 9.72 -13.84
CA PRO A 58 -2.99 10.45 -13.77
C PRO A 58 -2.71 10.88 -12.33
N THR A 59 -1.46 10.76 -11.90
CA THR A 59 -0.98 11.17 -10.57
C THR A 59 0.14 12.19 -10.69
N SER A 60 0.58 12.71 -9.55
CA SER A 60 1.89 13.32 -9.40
C SER A 60 3.00 12.30 -9.72
N HIS A 61 4.25 12.74 -9.85
CA HIS A 61 5.33 11.90 -10.38
C HIS A 61 5.79 10.84 -9.38
N ARG A 62 6.14 9.67 -9.91
CA ARG A 62 6.65 8.49 -9.20
C ARG A 62 5.67 7.99 -8.11
N PRO A 63 4.42 7.58 -8.49
CA PRO A 63 3.49 6.98 -7.55
C PRO A 63 4.00 5.62 -7.05
N ARG A 64 4.05 5.44 -5.73
CA ARG A 64 4.59 4.25 -5.04
C ARG A 64 3.55 3.59 -4.15
N ASP A 65 3.64 3.77 -2.83
CA ASP A 65 2.69 3.17 -1.91
C ASP A 65 1.29 3.75 -2.05
N MET A 66 0.31 2.92 -1.80
CA MET A 66 -1.11 3.27 -1.85
C MET A 66 -1.84 2.70 -0.65
N LYS A 67 -2.77 3.47 -0.08
CA LYS A 67 -3.66 3.00 0.99
C LYS A 67 -5.03 3.62 0.85
N PHE A 68 -6.06 2.81 1.10
CA PHE A 68 -7.41 3.34 1.28
C PHE A 68 -7.57 3.91 2.69
N GLY A 69 -8.41 4.95 2.81
CA GLY A 69 -9.04 5.27 4.09
C GLY A 69 -10.00 4.16 4.52
N ASP A 70 -10.38 4.12 5.79
CA ASP A 70 -11.24 3.07 6.38
C ASP A 70 -12.61 2.95 5.69
N ASP A 71 -13.16 4.08 5.24
CA ASP A 71 -14.42 4.11 4.50
C ASP A 71 -14.28 3.79 3.00
N ARG A 72 -13.04 3.61 2.52
CA ARG A 72 -12.65 3.33 1.12
C ARG A 72 -13.11 4.35 0.09
N ARG A 73 -13.53 5.53 0.52
CA ARG A 73 -13.88 6.62 -0.39
C ARG A 73 -12.67 7.31 -0.99
N LEU A 74 -11.58 7.34 -0.24
CA LEU A 74 -10.34 7.96 -0.64
C LEU A 74 -9.23 6.94 -0.75
N LEU A 75 -8.43 7.07 -1.80
CA LEU A 75 -7.18 6.35 -2.00
C LEU A 75 -6.05 7.35 -1.91
N TYR A 76 -5.16 7.16 -0.97
CA TYR A 76 -3.94 7.95 -0.80
C TYR A 76 -2.80 7.29 -1.59
N VAL A 77 -1.95 8.11 -2.24
CA VAL A 77 -0.84 7.62 -3.09
C VAL A 77 0.40 8.46 -2.82
N ALA A 78 1.48 7.83 -2.38
CA ALA A 78 2.77 8.51 -2.23
C ALA A 78 3.40 8.75 -3.60
N CYS A 79 3.77 10.01 -3.90
CA CYS A 79 4.37 10.44 -5.16
C CYS A 79 5.74 11.04 -4.90
N GLY A 80 6.79 10.19 -5.05
CA GLY A 80 8.13 10.46 -4.53
C GLY A 80 8.90 11.58 -5.21
N ASP A 81 8.63 11.89 -6.49
CA ASP A 81 9.36 12.93 -7.20
C ASP A 81 8.73 14.34 -7.05
N ASP A 82 7.50 14.42 -6.52
CA ASP A 82 6.78 15.69 -6.31
C ASP A 82 6.56 16.01 -4.82
N ASP A 83 7.07 15.18 -3.91
CA ASP A 83 7.00 15.40 -2.45
C ASP A 83 5.56 15.56 -1.94
N VAL A 84 4.63 14.72 -2.42
CA VAL A 84 3.21 14.80 -2.08
C VAL A 84 2.59 13.42 -1.88
N ILE A 85 1.50 13.39 -1.13
CA ILE A 85 0.50 12.31 -1.17
C ILE A 85 -0.68 12.81 -2.01
N ASP A 86 -0.93 12.17 -3.14
CA ASP A 86 -2.15 12.39 -3.93
C ASP A 86 -3.34 11.75 -3.21
N VAL A 87 -4.47 12.43 -3.21
CA VAL A 87 -5.73 11.92 -2.66
C VAL A 87 -6.72 11.72 -3.81
N ILE A 88 -7.04 10.47 -4.11
CA ILE A 88 -7.93 10.08 -5.20
C ILE A 88 -9.31 9.75 -4.63
N ASP A 89 -10.35 10.36 -5.18
CA ASP A 89 -11.74 9.98 -4.92
C ASP A 89 -12.07 8.71 -5.72
N VAL A 90 -12.37 7.62 -5.01
CA VAL A 90 -12.58 6.29 -5.60
C VAL A 90 -13.85 6.21 -6.44
N ALA A 91 -14.86 7.03 -6.13
CA ALA A 91 -16.11 7.06 -6.90
C ALA A 91 -15.95 7.73 -8.27
N THR A 92 -15.12 8.76 -8.35
CA THR A 92 -14.88 9.53 -9.58
C THR A 92 -13.63 9.09 -10.32
N LEU A 93 -12.73 8.32 -9.66
CA LEU A 93 -11.42 7.93 -10.16
C LEU A 93 -10.58 9.13 -10.62
N LYS A 94 -10.56 10.18 -9.79
CA LYS A 94 -9.80 11.40 -10.04
C LYS A 94 -9.05 11.86 -8.79
N VAL A 95 -7.88 12.46 -9.00
CA VAL A 95 -7.19 13.18 -7.93
C VAL A 95 -8.08 14.34 -7.49
N ALA A 96 -8.46 14.32 -6.23
CA ALA A 96 -9.32 15.32 -5.60
C ALA A 96 -8.52 16.32 -4.78
N ASP A 97 -7.32 15.91 -4.28
CA ASP A 97 -6.52 16.73 -3.39
C ASP A 97 -5.05 16.29 -3.36
N HIS A 98 -4.18 17.11 -2.76
CA HIS A 98 -2.77 16.84 -2.53
C HIS A 98 -2.37 17.22 -1.11
N ILE A 99 -1.57 16.39 -0.45
CA ILE A 99 -1.01 16.65 0.88
C ILE A 99 0.50 16.74 0.74
N PRO A 100 1.12 17.93 0.95
CA PRO A 100 2.57 18.08 0.89
C PRO A 100 3.28 17.22 1.96
N THR A 101 4.44 16.67 1.60
CA THR A 101 5.30 15.88 2.47
C THR A 101 6.71 16.48 2.52
N GLY A 102 7.64 15.83 3.20
CA GLY A 102 9.06 16.01 3.00
C GLY A 102 9.56 15.31 1.74
N PRO A 103 10.89 15.36 1.49
CA PRO A 103 11.45 14.90 0.23
C PRO A 103 11.37 13.37 0.08
N SER A 104 10.95 12.94 -1.11
CA SER A 104 10.89 11.54 -1.53
C SER A 104 10.07 10.64 -0.59
N PRO A 105 8.71 10.85 -0.50
CA PRO A 105 7.85 9.95 0.26
C PRO A 105 7.82 8.56 -0.37
N GLU A 106 8.11 7.53 0.44
CA GLU A 106 8.18 6.14 0.01
C GLU A 106 6.95 5.36 0.43
N MET A 107 6.81 5.11 1.72
CA MET A 107 5.65 4.46 2.30
C MET A 107 4.99 5.33 3.36
N PHE A 108 3.73 5.05 3.65
CA PHE A 108 3.00 5.77 4.69
C PHE A 108 2.00 4.86 5.40
N GLN A 109 1.55 5.30 6.56
CA GLN A 109 0.46 4.72 7.31
C GLN A 109 -0.52 5.82 7.73
N LEU A 110 -1.81 5.52 7.70
CA LEU A 110 -2.82 6.34 8.34
C LEU A 110 -2.75 6.15 9.86
N SER A 111 -2.91 7.23 10.62
CA SER A 111 -3.17 7.10 12.06
C SER A 111 -4.49 6.37 12.27
N ARG A 112 -4.68 5.76 13.46
CA ARG A 112 -5.87 4.97 13.74
C ARG A 112 -7.19 5.75 13.65
N ASP A 113 -7.15 7.04 13.92
CA ASP A 113 -8.32 7.95 13.82
C ASP A 113 -8.40 8.66 12.46
N GLU A 114 -7.53 8.28 11.52
CA GLU A 114 -7.41 8.83 10.17
C GLU A 114 -7.23 10.36 10.10
N LYS A 115 -6.70 10.98 11.16
CA LYS A 115 -6.42 12.42 11.15
C LYS A 115 -5.02 12.77 10.70
N ALA A 116 -4.11 11.79 10.72
CA ALA A 116 -2.73 12.00 10.34
C ALA A 116 -2.21 10.89 9.41
N LEU A 117 -1.19 11.24 8.64
CA LEU A 117 -0.32 10.33 7.91
C LEU A 117 1.03 10.27 8.61
N TYR A 118 1.58 9.07 8.77
CA TYR A 118 2.99 8.86 9.06
C TYR A 118 3.66 8.50 7.74
N VAL A 119 4.64 9.28 7.29
CA VAL A 119 5.28 9.15 5.98
C VAL A 119 6.76 8.95 6.15
N SER A 120 7.33 7.87 5.57
CA SER A 120 8.78 7.71 5.46
C SER A 120 9.31 8.54 4.29
N ASN A 121 10.27 9.42 4.56
CA ASN A 121 10.88 10.30 3.58
C ASN A 121 12.33 9.86 3.36
N GLU A 122 12.58 9.19 2.22
CA GLU A 122 13.85 8.54 1.90
C GLU A 122 15.02 9.52 1.99
N GLU A 123 14.95 10.65 1.28
CA GLU A 123 16.00 11.66 1.26
C GLU A 123 16.07 12.50 2.54
N GLY A 124 14.98 12.54 3.32
CA GLY A 124 14.90 13.26 4.59
C GLY A 124 15.48 12.52 5.78
N SER A 125 15.75 11.21 5.67
CA SER A 125 16.16 10.33 6.77
C SER A 125 15.25 10.44 7.99
N SER A 126 13.95 10.61 7.76
CA SER A 126 12.95 10.86 8.80
C SER A 126 11.59 10.22 8.46
N VAL A 127 10.79 10.05 9.51
CA VAL A 127 9.35 9.83 9.38
C VAL A 127 8.64 11.11 9.81
N GLN A 128 7.70 11.56 9.01
CA GLN A 128 6.88 12.73 9.30
C GLN A 128 5.46 12.32 9.68
N GLU A 129 4.92 13.00 10.68
CA GLU A 129 3.49 12.99 10.98
C GLU A 129 2.88 14.23 10.36
N ILE A 130 1.88 14.03 9.50
CA ILE A 130 1.24 15.08 8.70
C ILE A 130 -0.24 15.12 9.05
N SER A 131 -0.75 16.28 9.48
CA SER A 131 -2.20 16.50 9.65
C SER A 131 -2.89 16.45 8.28
N ILE A 132 -3.86 15.55 8.12
CA ILE A 132 -4.62 15.43 6.87
C ILE A 132 -5.49 16.68 6.65
N ALA A 133 -6.12 17.17 7.72
CA ALA A 133 -7.04 18.31 7.63
C ALA A 133 -6.31 19.63 7.33
N ASP A 134 -5.17 19.86 7.99
CA ASP A 134 -4.41 21.11 7.86
C ASP A 134 -3.36 21.04 6.75
N LYS A 135 -3.00 19.82 6.28
CA LYS A 135 -1.93 19.56 5.29
C LYS A 135 -0.58 20.11 5.73
N LEU A 136 -0.29 19.96 7.00
CA LEU A 136 0.95 20.46 7.61
C LEU A 136 1.67 19.32 8.31
N ILE A 137 3.01 19.33 8.20
CA ILE A 137 3.88 18.49 9.01
C ILE A 137 3.77 18.96 10.45
N VAL A 138 3.24 18.12 11.33
CA VAL A 138 3.07 18.44 12.75
C VAL A 138 4.24 17.95 13.61
N ARG A 139 4.91 16.87 13.16
CA ARG A 139 6.11 16.33 13.82
C ARG A 139 7.01 15.63 12.81
N GLU A 140 8.28 15.55 13.15
CA GLU A 140 9.29 14.83 12.40
C GLU A 140 10.15 14.00 13.37
N PHE A 141 10.34 12.73 13.04
CA PHE A 141 11.12 11.79 13.84
C PHE A 141 12.35 11.37 13.05
N ALA A 142 13.54 11.71 13.55
CA ALA A 142 14.77 11.24 12.92
C ALA A 142 14.88 9.71 13.06
N THR A 143 15.08 9.05 11.94
CA THR A 143 15.32 7.61 11.82
C THR A 143 16.70 7.37 11.21
N GLY A 144 16.99 6.14 10.79
CA GLY A 144 18.21 5.87 10.00
C GLY A 144 18.10 6.41 8.58
N ALA A 145 19.23 6.40 7.84
CA ALA A 145 19.26 6.86 6.46
C ALA A 145 18.42 5.95 5.55
N GLU A 146 17.78 6.56 4.55
CA GLU A 146 16.87 5.92 3.60
C GLU A 146 15.76 5.11 4.30
N PRO A 147 14.86 5.77 5.07
CA PRO A 147 13.71 5.09 5.62
C PRO A 147 12.74 4.71 4.49
N GLU A 148 12.34 3.45 4.48
CA GLU A 148 11.50 2.90 3.42
C GLU A 148 10.18 2.35 4.00
N GLY A 149 10.19 1.12 4.50
CA GLY A 149 9.02 0.44 5.03
C GLY A 149 8.49 1.05 6.31
N LEU A 150 7.18 1.15 6.42
CA LEU A 150 6.51 1.67 7.60
C LEU A 150 5.34 0.76 7.99
N ALA A 151 5.28 0.38 9.25
CA ALA A 151 4.14 -0.34 9.83
C ALA A 151 3.72 0.30 11.15
N ILE A 152 2.43 0.23 11.47
CA ILE A 152 1.88 0.72 12.74
C ILE A 152 1.25 -0.43 13.51
N SER A 153 1.44 -0.46 14.82
CA SER A 153 0.79 -1.44 15.70
C SER A 153 -0.73 -1.26 15.71
N ALA A 154 -1.47 -2.33 15.98
CA ALA A 154 -2.94 -2.32 15.99
C ALA A 154 -3.55 -1.31 16.97
N ASP A 155 -2.83 -0.95 18.04
CA ASP A 155 -3.24 0.07 19.01
C ASP A 155 -2.84 1.50 18.60
N GLY A 156 -2.10 1.64 17.48
CA GLY A 156 -1.61 2.93 16.97
C GLY A 156 -0.46 3.56 17.73
N LYS A 157 0.14 2.85 18.71
CA LYS A 157 1.14 3.43 19.61
C LYS A 157 2.58 3.24 19.17
N THR A 158 2.85 2.25 18.33
CA THR A 158 4.21 1.92 17.91
C THR A 158 4.30 1.95 16.39
N LEU A 159 5.27 2.70 15.87
CA LEU A 159 5.66 2.64 14.47
C LEU A 159 6.93 1.80 14.35
N TYR A 160 7.01 1.03 13.30
CA TYR A 160 8.20 0.30 12.87
C TYR A 160 8.64 0.86 11.54
N VAL A 161 9.91 1.24 11.44
CA VAL A 161 10.47 1.91 10.26
C VAL A 161 11.74 1.17 9.84
N THR A 162 11.79 0.68 8.61
CA THR A 162 13.03 0.14 8.05
C THR A 162 13.95 1.27 7.62
N SER A 163 15.25 1.10 7.80
CA SER A 163 16.27 1.97 7.23
C SER A 163 17.20 1.13 6.36
N GLU A 164 17.22 1.40 5.07
CA GLU A 164 17.92 0.58 4.08
C GLU A 164 19.44 0.59 4.27
N VAL A 165 20.01 1.75 4.61
CA VAL A 165 21.45 1.94 4.74
C VAL A 165 21.98 1.43 6.08
N THR A 166 21.15 1.46 7.13
CA THR A 166 21.60 1.06 8.47
C THR A 166 21.31 -0.39 8.82
N ASP A 167 20.62 -1.14 7.93
CA ASP A 167 20.23 -2.53 8.13
C ASP A 167 19.43 -2.73 9.44
N MET A 168 18.50 -1.80 9.72
CA MET A 168 17.76 -1.76 10.99
C MET A 168 16.26 -1.56 10.77
N VAL A 169 15.51 -1.98 11.80
CA VAL A 169 14.14 -1.53 12.06
C VAL A 169 14.17 -0.64 13.30
N HIS A 170 13.77 0.61 13.14
CA HIS A 170 13.56 1.54 14.25
C HIS A 170 12.20 1.32 14.86
N VAL A 171 12.12 1.22 16.18
CA VAL A 171 10.88 1.15 16.95
C VAL A 171 10.62 2.54 17.51
N VAL A 172 9.51 3.14 17.12
CA VAL A 172 9.17 4.53 17.46
C VAL A 172 7.92 4.55 18.32
N ASP A 173 7.95 5.23 19.46
CA ASP A 173 6.75 5.61 20.18
C ASP A 173 6.01 6.69 19.38
N ALA A 174 4.83 6.36 18.86
CA ALA A 174 4.08 7.26 17.99
C ALA A 174 3.52 8.49 18.74
N GLU A 175 3.24 8.37 20.06
CA GLU A 175 2.76 9.47 20.89
C GLU A 175 3.90 10.42 21.28
N ALA A 176 5.01 9.88 21.76
CA ALA A 176 6.16 10.66 22.16
C ALA A 176 7.00 11.18 20.99
N GLY A 177 6.93 10.51 19.82
CA GLY A 177 7.71 10.86 18.64
C GLY A 177 9.21 10.58 18.81
N VAL A 178 9.56 9.50 19.49
CA VAL A 178 10.96 9.15 19.78
C VAL A 178 11.25 7.69 19.42
N VAL A 179 12.45 7.44 18.90
CA VAL A 179 12.96 6.09 18.71
C VAL A 179 13.24 5.47 20.07
N THR A 180 12.58 4.37 20.38
CA THR A 180 12.70 3.65 21.65
C THR A 180 13.64 2.46 21.57
N ASP A 181 13.82 1.90 20.36
CA ASP A 181 14.69 0.75 20.12
C ASP A 181 15.15 0.68 18.66
N ASN A 182 16.24 -0.06 18.41
CA ASN A 182 16.80 -0.31 17.08
C ASN A 182 17.11 -1.80 16.94
N ILE A 183 16.45 -2.45 16.01
CA ILE A 183 16.58 -3.89 15.79
C ILE A 183 17.41 -4.11 14.53
N VAL A 184 18.60 -4.72 14.68
CA VAL A 184 19.43 -5.10 13.53
C VAL A 184 18.77 -6.28 12.82
N VAL A 185 18.63 -6.15 11.49
CA VAL A 185 18.03 -7.14 10.59
C VAL A 185 19.00 -7.50 9.45
N GLY A 186 18.52 -8.13 8.40
CA GLY A 186 19.34 -8.37 7.19
C GLY A 186 19.57 -7.12 6.37
N THR A 187 20.37 -7.28 5.30
CA THR A 187 20.84 -6.15 4.49
C THR A 187 19.73 -5.59 3.60
N ARG A 188 19.59 -4.27 3.63
CA ARG A 188 18.62 -3.48 2.89
C ARG A 188 17.17 -3.88 3.19
N PRO A 189 16.71 -3.64 4.43
CA PRO A 189 15.34 -3.95 4.80
C PRO A 189 14.35 -3.03 4.08
N ARG A 190 13.31 -3.64 3.47
CA ARG A 190 12.35 -2.92 2.60
C ARG A 190 10.97 -2.80 3.22
N ARG A 191 10.26 -3.91 3.35
CA ARG A 191 8.84 -3.93 3.73
C ARG A 191 8.66 -4.62 5.08
N LEU A 192 7.56 -4.24 5.71
CA LEU A 192 7.15 -4.75 7.01
C LEU A 192 5.78 -5.41 6.90
N LEU A 193 5.63 -6.59 7.49
CA LEU A 193 4.36 -7.29 7.60
C LEU A 193 4.11 -7.65 9.06
N LEU A 194 3.16 -6.96 9.69
CA LEU A 194 2.71 -7.31 11.04
C LEU A 194 1.76 -8.49 10.97
N LEU A 195 2.06 -9.58 11.66
CA LEU A 195 1.21 -10.75 11.69
C LEU A 195 -0.12 -10.47 12.42
N THR A 196 -1.18 -11.20 12.04
CA THR A 196 -2.55 -10.98 12.53
C THR A 196 -2.68 -11.11 14.04
N ASP A 197 -1.86 -11.96 14.69
CA ASP A 197 -1.85 -12.11 16.14
C ASP A 197 -1.05 -10.99 16.86
N GLY A 198 -0.41 -10.12 16.10
CA GLY A 198 0.37 -8.99 16.58
C GLY A 198 1.66 -9.35 17.33
N LYS A 199 2.08 -10.62 17.34
CA LYS A 199 3.28 -11.05 18.07
C LYS A 199 4.56 -10.91 17.27
N GLU A 200 4.48 -11.13 15.99
CA GLU A 200 5.62 -11.10 15.09
C GLU A 200 5.50 -9.99 14.06
N LEU A 201 6.65 -9.46 13.67
CA LEU A 201 6.81 -8.54 12.57
C LEU A 201 7.83 -9.15 11.60
N TRP A 202 7.41 -9.36 10.36
CA TRP A 202 8.29 -9.83 9.30
C TRP A 202 8.89 -8.65 8.55
N VAL A 203 10.18 -8.75 8.22
CA VAL A 203 10.94 -7.72 7.52
C VAL A 203 11.62 -8.34 6.31
N SER A 204 11.29 -7.88 5.12
CA SER A 204 11.97 -8.33 3.90
C SER A 204 13.32 -7.62 3.78
N ASN A 205 14.40 -8.40 3.62
CA ASN A 205 15.77 -7.91 3.47
C ASN A 205 16.22 -8.14 2.02
N GLU A 206 16.18 -7.09 1.19
CA GLU A 206 16.33 -7.19 -0.26
C GLU A 206 17.68 -7.81 -0.66
N LEU A 207 18.78 -7.41 -0.03
CA LEU A 207 20.11 -7.85 -0.44
C LEU A 207 20.63 -9.06 0.33
N SER A 208 20.13 -9.39 1.52
CA SER A 208 20.43 -10.67 2.17
C SER A 208 19.61 -11.83 1.60
N GLY A 209 18.51 -11.56 0.89
CA GLY A 209 17.71 -12.59 0.25
C GLY A 209 16.82 -13.40 1.22
N GLU A 210 16.45 -12.81 2.35
CA GLU A 210 15.70 -13.43 3.44
C GLU A 210 14.61 -12.53 4.01
N VAL A 211 13.77 -13.07 4.87
CA VAL A 211 12.86 -12.32 5.74
C VAL A 211 13.31 -12.52 7.19
N SER A 212 13.59 -11.43 7.89
CA SER A 212 13.79 -11.44 9.35
C SER A 212 12.45 -11.51 10.06
N VAL A 213 12.31 -12.41 11.04
CA VAL A 213 11.14 -12.53 11.91
C VAL A 213 11.47 -11.92 13.26
N ILE A 214 10.86 -10.80 13.57
CA ILE A 214 11.05 -10.07 14.84
C ILE A 214 9.99 -10.53 15.85
N ASP A 215 10.44 -10.96 17.03
CA ASP A 215 9.58 -11.06 18.21
C ASP A 215 9.36 -9.66 18.76
N ARG A 216 8.14 -9.16 18.68
CA ARG A 216 7.80 -7.80 19.07
C ARG A 216 7.85 -7.57 20.58
N ALA A 217 7.61 -8.61 21.40
CA ALA A 217 7.71 -8.47 22.84
C ALA A 217 9.18 -8.35 23.32
N ALA A 218 10.09 -8.96 22.59
CA ALA A 218 11.51 -8.96 22.88
C ALA A 218 12.30 -7.91 22.07
N ASN A 219 11.70 -7.24 21.11
CA ASN A 219 12.32 -6.33 20.14
C ASN A 219 13.60 -6.90 19.53
N ARG A 220 13.55 -8.13 19.03
CA ARG A 220 14.71 -8.77 18.42
C ARG A 220 14.32 -9.76 17.35
N VAL A 221 15.21 -10.01 16.40
CA VAL A 221 15.08 -11.10 15.44
C VAL A 221 15.12 -12.42 16.19
N SER A 222 14.07 -13.22 16.02
CA SER A 222 13.93 -14.57 16.59
C SER A 222 14.44 -15.65 15.64
N THR A 223 14.26 -15.46 14.33
CA THR A 223 14.68 -16.36 13.25
C THR A 223 14.64 -15.64 11.90
N THR A 224 15.12 -16.29 10.86
CA THR A 224 15.02 -15.86 9.46
C THR A 224 14.28 -16.88 8.62
N ILE A 225 13.75 -16.44 7.48
CA ILE A 225 13.14 -17.28 6.45
C ILE A 225 13.95 -17.08 5.18
N ASP A 226 14.65 -18.14 4.76
CA ASP A 226 15.48 -18.12 3.57
C ASP A 226 14.69 -18.57 2.34
N PHE A 227 15.03 -18.00 1.18
CA PHE A 227 14.38 -18.32 -0.09
C PHE A 227 15.43 -18.73 -1.13
N LEU A 228 15.16 -19.80 -1.86
CA LEU A 228 15.97 -20.21 -3.00
C LEU A 228 15.09 -20.95 -4.02
N PRO A 229 14.39 -20.23 -4.92
CA PRO A 229 13.63 -20.87 -5.98
C PRO A 229 14.52 -21.71 -6.89
N PRO A 230 14.03 -22.86 -7.42
CA PRO A 230 14.81 -23.71 -8.30
C PRO A 230 15.38 -22.96 -9.50
N GLY A 231 16.69 -23.13 -9.74
CA GLY A 231 17.38 -22.50 -10.87
C GLY A 231 17.91 -21.09 -10.64
N PHE A 232 17.68 -20.52 -9.46
CA PHE A 232 18.18 -19.19 -9.08
C PHE A 232 19.36 -19.29 -8.11
N ARG A 233 20.20 -18.24 -8.09
CA ARG A 233 21.28 -18.09 -7.10
C ARG A 233 20.77 -17.22 -5.95
N GLN A 234 21.34 -17.36 -4.77
CA GLN A 234 20.97 -16.56 -3.59
C GLN A 234 21.02 -15.05 -3.88
N VAL A 235 22.04 -14.58 -4.63
CA VAL A 235 22.19 -13.15 -4.98
C VAL A 235 21.11 -12.61 -5.91
N ASP A 236 20.35 -13.47 -6.57
CA ASP A 236 19.23 -13.09 -7.43
C ASP A 236 17.90 -13.07 -6.65
N VAL A 237 17.88 -13.55 -5.41
CA VAL A 237 16.71 -13.55 -4.53
C VAL A 237 16.66 -12.23 -3.76
N THR A 238 15.66 -11.41 -4.04
CA THR A 238 15.55 -10.07 -3.47
C THR A 238 14.13 -9.85 -2.92
N PRO A 239 13.84 -10.33 -1.68
CA PRO A 239 12.51 -10.21 -1.07
C PRO A 239 12.10 -8.74 -0.90
N VAL A 240 10.83 -8.42 -1.24
CA VAL A 240 10.28 -7.07 -1.09
C VAL A 240 8.86 -7.13 -0.55
N GLY A 241 7.84 -7.14 -1.42
CA GLY A 241 6.45 -7.09 -1.03
C GLY A 241 6.00 -8.35 -0.29
N MET A 242 5.20 -8.17 0.74
CA MET A 242 4.65 -9.27 1.53
C MET A 242 3.18 -9.06 1.79
N THR A 243 2.42 -10.16 1.85
CA THR A 243 1.04 -10.19 2.31
C THR A 243 0.77 -11.51 3.03
N MET A 244 -0.41 -11.65 3.64
CA MET A 244 -0.77 -12.83 4.43
C MET A 244 -2.28 -13.06 4.34
N THR A 245 -2.70 -14.32 4.40
CA THR A 245 -4.11 -14.68 4.53
C THR A 245 -4.70 -14.18 5.86
N ARG A 246 -6.00 -13.89 5.89
CA ARG A 246 -6.67 -13.35 7.09
C ARG A 246 -6.64 -14.29 8.29
N ASP A 247 -6.62 -15.59 8.02
CA ASP A 247 -6.48 -16.59 9.08
C ASP A 247 -5.05 -16.65 9.63
N GLY A 248 -4.13 -15.87 9.05
CA GLY A 248 -2.74 -15.75 9.47
C GLY A 248 -1.87 -16.97 9.21
N LYS A 249 -2.35 -17.95 8.42
CA LYS A 249 -1.62 -19.23 8.25
C LYS A 249 -0.64 -19.24 7.08
N SER A 250 -0.94 -18.49 6.03
CA SER A 250 -0.09 -18.45 4.84
C SER A 250 0.39 -17.03 4.56
N GLY A 251 1.71 -16.85 4.58
CA GLY A 251 2.37 -15.65 4.11
C GLY A 251 2.76 -15.78 2.64
N VAL A 252 2.78 -14.68 1.91
CA VAL A 252 3.30 -14.60 0.54
C VAL A 252 4.37 -13.54 0.48
N VAL A 253 5.52 -13.87 -0.13
CA VAL A 253 6.68 -12.97 -0.26
C VAL A 253 7.06 -12.86 -1.73
N ALA A 254 7.10 -11.64 -2.27
CA ALA A 254 7.64 -11.37 -3.61
C ALA A 254 9.17 -11.39 -3.57
N LEU A 255 9.80 -12.14 -4.45
CA LEU A 255 11.25 -12.38 -4.45
C LEU A 255 12.02 -11.57 -5.51
N GLY A 256 11.47 -10.43 -5.91
CA GLY A 256 12.12 -9.42 -6.75
C GLY A 256 12.78 -10.00 -8.00
N ARG A 257 14.11 -9.95 -8.07
CA ARG A 257 14.90 -10.41 -9.22
C ARG A 257 14.78 -11.91 -9.51
N ALA A 258 14.36 -12.71 -8.53
CA ALA A 258 14.07 -14.11 -8.77
C ALA A 258 12.75 -14.35 -9.53
N ASN A 259 11.96 -13.31 -9.78
CA ASN A 259 10.72 -13.39 -10.57
C ASN A 259 9.69 -14.39 -10.03
N HIS A 260 9.69 -14.62 -8.73
CA HIS A 260 8.79 -15.55 -8.05
C HIS A 260 8.06 -14.87 -6.89
N VAL A 261 6.97 -15.49 -6.50
CA VAL A 261 6.42 -15.34 -5.15
C VAL A 261 6.62 -16.63 -4.39
N ALA A 262 6.96 -16.53 -3.11
CA ALA A 262 7.07 -17.67 -2.20
C ALA A 262 5.83 -17.76 -1.31
N PHE A 263 5.30 -18.94 -1.13
CA PHE A 263 4.25 -19.24 -0.14
C PHE A 263 4.92 -19.82 1.12
N VAL A 264 4.59 -19.27 2.26
CA VAL A 264 5.22 -19.57 3.53
C VAL A 264 4.17 -19.96 4.56
N ASP A 265 4.30 -21.13 5.17
CA ASP A 265 3.54 -21.46 6.38
C ASP A 265 4.03 -20.62 7.55
N THR A 266 3.16 -19.78 8.10
CA THR A 266 3.54 -18.78 9.11
C THR A 266 3.91 -19.40 10.45
N ALA A 267 3.35 -20.56 10.81
CA ALA A 267 3.61 -21.23 12.09
C ALA A 267 4.98 -21.92 12.08
N THR A 268 5.33 -22.58 10.98
CA THR A 268 6.60 -23.31 10.84
C THR A 268 7.69 -22.47 10.19
N ARG A 269 7.34 -21.36 9.54
CA ARG A 269 8.22 -20.48 8.77
C ARG A 269 8.91 -21.18 7.60
N LYS A 270 8.30 -22.25 7.10
CA LYS A 270 8.80 -23.01 5.95
C LYS A 270 8.18 -22.52 4.67
N VAL A 271 9.01 -22.38 3.64
CA VAL A 271 8.53 -22.18 2.28
C VAL A 271 7.87 -23.46 1.81
N GLU A 272 6.62 -23.34 1.38
CA GLU A 272 5.82 -24.46 0.89
C GLU A 272 5.88 -24.56 -0.64
N ASP A 273 5.97 -23.42 -1.33
CA ASP A 273 5.94 -23.38 -2.79
C ASP A 273 6.54 -22.09 -3.34
N TYR A 274 6.94 -22.13 -4.61
CA TYR A 274 7.37 -20.98 -5.41
C TYR A 274 6.57 -20.91 -6.69
N VAL A 275 6.04 -19.74 -7.02
CA VAL A 275 5.29 -19.49 -8.26
C VAL A 275 6.03 -18.47 -9.11
N LEU A 276 6.38 -18.86 -10.33
CA LEU A 276 6.98 -17.96 -11.31
C LEU A 276 5.94 -16.93 -11.78
N VAL A 277 6.32 -15.67 -11.74
CA VAL A 277 5.51 -14.51 -12.17
C VAL A 277 6.28 -13.65 -13.17
N GLY A 278 5.86 -12.40 -13.39
CA GLY A 278 6.61 -11.48 -14.24
C GLY A 278 7.96 -11.04 -13.64
N SER A 279 8.71 -10.25 -14.41
CA SER A 279 10.06 -9.85 -14.02
C SER A 279 10.05 -8.77 -12.94
N ARG A 280 10.84 -9.00 -11.89
CA ARG A 280 10.96 -8.16 -10.68
C ARG A 280 9.63 -8.05 -9.93
N ALA A 281 9.16 -9.18 -9.39
CA ALA A 281 8.00 -9.22 -8.51
C ALA A 281 8.20 -8.26 -7.32
N TRP A 282 7.25 -7.31 -7.13
CA TRP A 282 7.41 -6.23 -6.17
C TRP A 282 6.24 -6.15 -5.19
N GLY A 283 5.16 -5.46 -5.52
CA GLY A 283 3.97 -5.37 -4.70
C GLY A 283 3.08 -6.59 -4.83
N VAL A 284 2.45 -7.00 -3.74
CA VAL A 284 1.52 -8.15 -3.70
C VAL A 284 0.26 -7.79 -2.93
N ALA A 285 -0.89 -8.27 -3.39
CA ALA A 285 -2.16 -8.17 -2.68
C ALA A 285 -3.03 -9.39 -2.95
N LEU A 286 -3.82 -9.79 -1.94
CA LEU A 286 -4.84 -10.82 -2.06
C LEU A 286 -6.20 -10.19 -2.42
N SER A 287 -7.03 -10.91 -3.19
CA SER A 287 -8.45 -10.60 -3.30
C SER A 287 -9.16 -10.82 -1.96
N ARG A 288 -10.33 -10.21 -1.77
CA ARG A 288 -11.11 -10.34 -0.54
C ARG A 288 -11.47 -11.77 -0.18
N ASP A 289 -11.78 -12.59 -1.17
CA ASP A 289 -12.08 -14.01 -0.96
C ASP A 289 -10.83 -14.88 -0.85
N GLU A 290 -9.64 -14.26 -0.94
CA GLU A 290 -8.31 -14.90 -0.84
C GLU A 290 -8.07 -16.01 -1.88
N LYS A 291 -8.85 -16.02 -2.97
CA LYS A 291 -8.65 -17.00 -4.05
C LYS A 291 -7.66 -16.55 -5.09
N THR A 292 -7.35 -15.26 -5.13
CA THR A 292 -6.47 -14.66 -6.13
C THR A 292 -5.40 -13.82 -5.46
N LEU A 293 -4.14 -14.01 -5.89
CA LEU A 293 -3.03 -13.14 -5.56
C LEU A 293 -2.68 -12.30 -6.79
N TYR A 294 -2.51 -11.01 -6.58
CA TYR A 294 -2.05 -10.05 -7.56
C TYR A 294 -0.61 -9.66 -7.28
N VAL A 295 0.24 -9.66 -8.32
CA VAL A 295 1.67 -9.36 -8.20
C VAL A 295 2.05 -8.30 -9.22
N ALA A 296 2.50 -7.14 -8.75
CA ALA A 296 3.05 -6.09 -9.60
C ALA A 296 4.50 -6.44 -9.97
N ASN A 297 4.81 -6.46 -11.28
CA ASN A 297 6.11 -6.89 -11.80
C ASN A 297 6.85 -5.71 -12.45
N GLY A 298 7.78 -5.11 -11.72
CA GLY A 298 8.39 -3.83 -12.04
C GLY A 298 9.28 -3.77 -13.28
N LEU A 299 9.67 -4.91 -13.88
CA LEU A 299 10.50 -4.94 -15.09
C LEU A 299 9.80 -5.57 -16.31
N SER A 300 8.70 -6.28 -16.13
CA SER A 300 7.88 -6.76 -17.25
C SER A 300 6.66 -5.88 -17.53
N ASP A 301 6.46 -4.81 -16.73
CA ASP A 301 5.38 -3.84 -16.88
C ASP A 301 4.00 -4.48 -16.88
N ASP A 302 3.80 -5.51 -16.04
CA ASP A 302 2.55 -6.26 -15.94
C ASP A 302 2.14 -6.55 -14.50
N LEU A 303 0.88 -6.98 -14.35
CA LEU A 303 0.30 -7.54 -13.15
C LEU A 303 0.08 -9.04 -13.37
N SER A 304 0.79 -9.89 -12.63
CA SER A 304 0.49 -11.32 -12.62
C SER A 304 -0.69 -11.63 -11.73
N ILE A 305 -1.55 -12.53 -12.21
CA ILE A 305 -2.71 -13.06 -11.50
C ILE A 305 -2.42 -14.51 -11.17
N VAL A 306 -2.38 -14.83 -9.89
CA VAL A 306 -2.05 -16.15 -9.37
C VAL A 306 -3.27 -16.73 -8.68
N ASP A 307 -3.64 -17.95 -9.07
CA ASP A 307 -4.67 -18.73 -8.39
C ASP A 307 -4.09 -19.33 -7.10
N MET A 308 -4.72 -19.01 -5.97
CA MET A 308 -4.23 -19.36 -4.63
C MET A 308 -4.40 -20.86 -4.31
N GLU A 309 -5.41 -21.52 -4.86
CA GLU A 309 -5.67 -22.93 -4.61
C GLU A 309 -4.66 -23.82 -5.36
N THR A 310 -4.46 -23.52 -6.64
CA THR A 310 -3.55 -24.30 -7.50
C THR A 310 -2.11 -23.83 -7.45
N ARG A 311 -1.86 -22.65 -6.86
CA ARG A 311 -0.56 -21.97 -6.81
C ARG A 311 0.08 -21.84 -8.19
N LYS A 312 -0.71 -21.29 -9.14
CA LYS A 312 -0.27 -21.09 -10.53
C LYS A 312 -0.56 -19.68 -11.00
N ALA A 313 0.38 -19.08 -11.69
CA ALA A 313 0.13 -17.87 -12.46
C ALA A 313 -0.79 -18.23 -13.64
N ILE A 314 -1.98 -17.66 -13.66
CA ILE A 314 -3.02 -17.97 -14.66
C ILE A 314 -3.10 -16.90 -15.73
N ARG A 315 -2.58 -15.69 -15.46
CA ARG A 315 -2.64 -14.56 -16.39
C ARG A 315 -1.58 -13.52 -16.06
N ALA A 316 -1.16 -12.76 -17.08
CA ALA A 316 -0.45 -11.50 -16.95
C ALA A 316 -1.26 -10.41 -17.66
N VAL A 317 -1.45 -9.27 -17.01
CA VAL A 317 -2.17 -8.10 -17.52
C VAL A 317 -1.17 -6.97 -17.70
N PRO A 318 -0.90 -6.50 -18.93
CA PRO A 318 -0.04 -5.35 -19.15
C PRO A 318 -0.63 -4.12 -18.43
N VAL A 319 0.22 -3.43 -17.66
CA VAL A 319 -0.11 -2.18 -16.97
C VAL A 319 0.86 -1.08 -17.37
N GLY A 320 0.95 0.02 -16.63
CA GLY A 320 1.94 1.06 -16.90
C GLY A 320 3.37 0.62 -16.61
N ARG A 321 4.32 1.51 -16.84
CA ARG A 321 5.74 1.18 -16.69
C ARG A 321 6.17 1.22 -15.22
N VAL A 322 6.93 0.20 -14.83
CA VAL A 322 7.45 -0.01 -13.48
C VAL A 322 6.29 -0.02 -12.46
N PRO A 323 5.38 -1.01 -12.55
CA PRO A 323 4.35 -1.17 -11.52
C PRO A 323 5.01 -1.47 -10.17
N HIS A 324 4.52 -0.80 -9.11
CA HIS A 324 5.12 -0.84 -7.78
C HIS A 324 4.19 -1.46 -6.75
N SER A 325 3.05 -0.86 -6.49
CA SER A 325 2.09 -1.34 -5.50
C SER A 325 0.80 -1.80 -6.16
N VAL A 326 0.12 -2.72 -5.51
CA VAL A 326 -1.20 -3.20 -5.90
C VAL A 326 -2.12 -3.23 -4.69
N LEU A 327 -3.34 -2.73 -4.85
CA LEU A 327 -4.42 -2.78 -3.85
C LEU A 327 -5.71 -3.27 -4.50
N VAL A 328 -6.59 -3.82 -3.68
CA VAL A 328 -7.93 -4.26 -4.11
C VAL A 328 -8.98 -3.54 -3.27
N ASP A 329 -9.97 -2.96 -3.94
CA ASP A 329 -11.13 -2.36 -3.28
C ASP A 329 -12.24 -3.42 -3.16
N ASP A 330 -12.13 -4.26 -2.12
CA ASP A 330 -13.07 -5.34 -1.87
C ASP A 330 -13.31 -5.63 -0.36
#